data_ba5ce3471d5dd13bb3f93d7333325138
#
_entry.id   ba5ce3471d5dd13bb3f93d7333325138
#
_cell.length_a   1.000
_cell.length_b   1.000
_cell.length_c   1.000
_cell.angle_alpha   90.00
_cell.angle_beta   90.00
_cell.angle_gamma   90.00
#
_symmetry.space_group_name_H-M   'P 1'
#
loop_
_entity.id
_entity.type
_entity.pdbx_description
1 polymer ?
#
loop_
_entity_poly.entity_id
_entity_poly.type
_entity_poly.pdbx_seq_one_letter_code
_entity_poly.pdbx_strand_id
1 'polypeptide(L)'
;HTLGFWEELPIVMNRETKEGSSTWVCGYTIMKDGPGSKDRVYDFLDAWLDDSSAEYMVTEWGYGHTNGKVMEAIGAENNFDSLESYTVGTLFQKPASPALREKMIKEFELIKAGL
;
A
#
# COMPACT_ATOMS: atom_id res chain seq x y z
N HIS A 1 1.21 9.76 3.46
CA HIS A 1 1.48 10.91 2.59
C HIS A 1 0.26 11.81 2.42
N THR A 2 -0.88 11.22 2.15
CA THR A 2 -2.14 11.96 2.04
C THR A 2 -2.60 12.52 3.39
N LEU A 3 -2.42 11.77 4.48
CA LEU A 3 -2.83 12.18 5.82
C LEU A 3 -2.02 13.38 6.34
N GLY A 4 -0.70 13.38 6.22
CA GLY A 4 0.14 14.52 6.63
C GLY A 4 -0.14 15.80 5.84
N PHE A 5 -0.61 15.68 4.60
CA PHE A 5 -1.02 16.84 3.80
C PHE A 5 -2.41 17.38 4.21
N TRP A 6 -3.24 16.54 4.85
CA TRP A 6 -4.62 16.84 5.18
C TRP A 6 -4.89 17.03 6.68
N GLU A 7 -3.85 17.11 7.52
CA GLU A 7 -4.00 17.28 8.98
C GLU A 7 -4.83 18.50 9.38
N GLU A 8 -4.88 19.53 8.56
CA GLU A 8 -5.68 20.73 8.80
C GLU A 8 -7.11 20.65 8.26
N LEU A 9 -7.47 19.61 7.53
CA LEU A 9 -8.78 19.46 6.93
C LEU A 9 -9.59 18.37 7.64
N PRO A 10 -10.87 18.59 7.92
CA PRO A 10 -11.76 17.61 8.57
C PRO A 10 -12.13 16.51 7.57
N ILE A 11 -11.15 15.69 7.19
CA ILE A 11 -11.34 14.58 6.25
C ILE A 11 -11.47 13.28 7.02
N VAL A 12 -12.51 12.54 6.73
CA VAL A 12 -12.73 11.19 7.26
C VAL A 12 -12.58 10.19 6.13
N MET A 13 -11.69 9.22 6.32
CA MET A 13 -11.57 8.11 5.38
C MET A 13 -12.65 7.08 5.66
N ASN A 14 -13.61 6.98 4.75
CA ASN A 14 -14.64 5.96 4.85
C ASN A 14 -14.13 4.63 4.27
N ARG A 15 -13.90 3.66 5.16
CA ARG A 15 -13.50 2.29 4.79
C ARG A 15 -14.68 1.31 4.78
N GLU A 16 -15.78 1.67 5.42
CA GLU A 16 -16.98 0.85 5.55
C GLU A 16 -17.97 1.14 4.42
N THR A 17 -17.56 0.86 3.19
CA THR A 17 -18.44 0.98 2.04
C THR A 17 -19.19 -0.33 1.78
N LYS A 18 -20.37 -0.25 1.21
CA LYS A 18 -21.19 -1.42 0.86
C LYS A 18 -20.45 -2.36 -0.11
N GLU A 19 -19.65 -1.78 -0.99
CA GLU A 19 -18.86 -2.48 -1.99
C GLU A 19 -17.57 -3.07 -1.43
N GLY A 20 -17.17 -2.69 -0.22
CA GLY A 20 -15.89 -3.01 0.39
C GLY A 20 -14.79 -1.99 0.05
N SER A 21 -13.68 -2.06 0.77
CA SER A 21 -12.52 -1.20 0.57
C SER A 21 -11.49 -1.87 -0.32
N SER A 22 -10.96 -1.13 -1.29
CA SER A 22 -9.85 -1.61 -2.12
C SER A 22 -8.54 -1.58 -1.33
N THR A 23 -7.80 -2.67 -1.41
CA THR A 23 -6.47 -2.77 -0.80
C THR A 23 -5.48 -3.42 -1.75
N TRP A 24 -4.20 -3.23 -1.44
CA TRP A 24 -3.08 -3.86 -2.15
C TRP A 24 -1.98 -4.18 -1.16
N VAL A 25 -1.11 -5.09 -1.55
CA VAL A 25 0.10 -5.43 -0.82
C VAL A 25 1.29 -5.15 -1.73
N CYS A 26 2.21 -4.32 -1.25
CA CYS A 26 3.49 -4.10 -1.90
C CYS A 26 4.49 -5.14 -1.40
N GLY A 27 5.36 -5.59 -2.29
CA GLY A 27 6.40 -6.55 -1.96
C GLY A 27 7.64 -6.37 -2.81
N TYR A 28 8.74 -6.90 -2.33
CA TYR A 28 10.00 -6.96 -3.09
C TYR A 28 10.11 -8.29 -3.81
N THR A 29 10.61 -8.25 -5.03
CA THR A 29 10.91 -9.43 -5.82
C THR A 29 12.39 -9.45 -6.21
N ILE A 30 13.01 -10.61 -6.06
CA ILE A 30 14.40 -10.81 -6.49
C ILE A 30 14.39 -11.29 -7.93
N MET A 31 15.04 -10.55 -8.82
CA MET A 31 15.21 -10.97 -10.21
C MET A 31 16.10 -12.19 -10.28
N LYS A 32 15.68 -13.21 -11.03
CA LYS A 32 16.38 -14.49 -11.14
C LYS A 32 17.85 -14.33 -11.56
N ASP A 33 18.09 -13.46 -12.53
CA ASP A 33 19.41 -13.21 -13.12
C ASP A 33 19.88 -11.76 -12.85
N GLY A 34 19.40 -11.16 -11.75
CA GLY A 34 19.78 -9.81 -11.35
C GLY A 34 21.25 -9.73 -10.96
N PRO A 35 21.94 -8.63 -11.30
CA PRO A 35 23.32 -8.41 -10.88
C PRO A 35 23.40 -8.14 -9.37
N GLY A 36 24.48 -8.57 -8.75
CA GLY A 36 24.76 -8.29 -7.35
C GLY A 36 24.83 -9.52 -6.46
N SER A 37 25.10 -9.29 -5.19
CA SER A 37 25.20 -10.34 -4.17
C SER A 37 23.82 -10.61 -3.57
N LYS A 38 23.43 -11.87 -3.50
CA LYS A 38 22.20 -12.29 -2.81
C LYS A 38 22.24 -11.91 -1.32
N ASP A 39 23.40 -11.99 -0.68
CA ASP A 39 23.52 -11.63 0.73
C ASP A 39 23.16 -10.17 0.97
N ARG A 40 23.63 -9.26 0.12
CA ARG A 40 23.25 -7.84 0.19
C ARG A 40 21.76 -7.57 -0.07
N VAL A 41 21.13 -8.41 -0.87
CA VAL A 41 19.66 -8.32 -1.06
C VAL A 41 18.95 -8.69 0.23
N TYR A 42 19.40 -9.72 0.92
CA TYR A 42 18.82 -10.09 2.21
C TYR A 42 19.13 -9.07 3.30
N ASP A 43 20.33 -8.51 3.36
CA ASP A 43 20.67 -7.40 4.26
C ASP A 43 19.72 -6.20 4.04
N PHE A 44 19.38 -5.89 2.80
CA PHE A 44 18.41 -4.84 2.48
C PHE A 44 17.00 -5.19 2.95
N LEU A 45 16.56 -6.43 2.73
CA LEU A 45 15.24 -6.88 3.16
C LEU A 45 15.14 -6.88 4.70
N ASP A 46 16.18 -7.31 5.40
CA ASP A 46 16.24 -7.28 6.85
C ASP A 46 16.19 -5.85 7.38
N ALA A 47 16.96 -4.93 6.78
CA ALA A 47 16.91 -3.50 7.12
C ALA A 47 15.52 -2.89 6.85
N TRP A 48 14.83 -3.34 5.81
CA TRP A 48 13.46 -2.91 5.54
C TRP A 48 12.46 -3.41 6.59
N LEU A 49 12.67 -4.61 7.13
CA LEU A 49 11.83 -5.21 8.16
C LEU A 49 12.16 -4.75 9.58
N ASP A 50 13.22 -3.98 9.76
CA ASP A 50 13.62 -3.42 11.04
C ASP A 50 12.57 -2.48 11.64
N ASP A 51 12.56 -2.37 12.97
CA ASP A 51 11.61 -1.55 13.72
C ASP A 51 11.64 -0.09 13.25
N SER A 52 12.81 0.47 13.00
CA SER A 52 12.98 1.87 12.58
C SER A 52 12.40 2.15 11.19
N SER A 53 12.57 1.22 10.26
CA SER A 53 11.99 1.31 8.92
C SER A 53 10.47 1.17 8.95
N ALA A 54 9.97 0.26 9.75
CA ALA A 54 8.54 0.07 9.94
C ALA A 54 7.87 1.30 10.60
N GLU A 55 8.48 1.85 11.64
CA GLU A 55 8.01 3.08 12.29
C GLU A 55 7.95 4.24 11.28
N TYR A 56 9.01 4.46 10.52
CA TYR A 56 9.05 5.50 9.49
C TYR A 56 7.95 5.33 8.42
N MET A 57 7.70 4.10 7.98
CA MET A 57 6.65 3.82 7.01
C MET A 57 5.25 4.12 7.55
N VAL A 58 5.01 3.81 8.81
CA VAL A 58 3.72 4.04 9.46
C VAL A 58 3.50 5.52 9.74
N THR A 59 4.49 6.22 10.33
CA THR A 59 4.33 7.60 10.79
C THR A 59 4.46 8.63 9.68
N GLU A 60 5.46 8.48 8.80
CA GLU A 60 5.75 9.48 7.78
C GLU A 60 5.03 9.23 6.44
N TRP A 61 4.78 7.97 6.13
CA TRP A 61 4.17 7.60 4.85
C TRP A 61 2.71 7.17 4.96
N GLY A 62 2.24 6.85 6.17
CA GLY A 62 0.88 6.39 6.38
C GLY A 62 0.61 5.03 5.73
N TYR A 63 1.62 4.17 5.67
CA TYR A 63 1.50 2.81 5.16
C TYR A 63 1.56 1.80 6.30
N GLY A 64 0.72 0.78 6.24
CA GLY A 64 0.88 -0.39 7.11
C GLY A 64 2.16 -1.16 6.77
N HIS A 65 2.72 -1.83 7.76
CA HIS A 65 3.94 -2.59 7.63
C HIS A 65 3.77 -4.03 8.13
N THR A 66 4.59 -4.96 7.64
CA THR A 66 4.54 -6.37 8.06
C THR A 66 5.23 -6.64 9.39
N ASN A 67 5.95 -5.67 9.96
CA ASN A 67 6.51 -5.77 11.29
C ASN A 67 5.38 -5.67 12.33
N GLY A 68 4.94 -6.84 12.83
CA GLY A 68 3.82 -6.93 13.76
C GLY A 68 4.06 -6.20 15.08
N LYS A 69 5.31 -6.22 15.59
CA LYS A 69 5.68 -5.53 16.82
C LYS A 69 5.44 -4.02 16.75
N VAL A 70 5.86 -3.39 15.65
CA VAL A 70 5.64 -1.96 15.44
C VAL A 70 4.16 -1.67 15.21
N MET A 71 3.48 -2.48 14.43
CA MET A 71 2.04 -2.30 14.17
C MET A 71 1.20 -2.44 15.44
N GLU A 72 1.55 -3.33 16.37
CA GLU A 72 0.90 -3.42 17.67
C GLU A 72 1.16 -2.20 18.56
N ALA A 73 2.38 -1.62 18.47
CA ALA A 73 2.77 -0.49 19.31
C ALA A 73 2.14 0.84 18.86
N ILE A 74 2.16 1.14 17.58
CA ILE A 74 1.80 2.46 17.05
C ILE A 74 0.70 2.43 15.97
N GLY A 75 0.24 1.25 15.55
CA GLY A 75 -0.73 1.12 14.47
C GLY A 75 -2.03 1.85 14.76
N ALA A 76 -2.62 1.66 15.92
CA ALA A 76 -3.90 2.27 16.29
C ALA A 76 -3.86 3.80 16.30
N GLU A 77 -2.77 4.40 16.79
CA GLU A 77 -2.57 5.85 16.80
C GLU A 77 -2.45 6.44 15.40
N ASN A 78 -2.01 5.62 14.44
CA ASN A 78 -1.86 6.01 13.04
C ASN A 78 -3.02 5.53 12.15
N ASN A 79 -4.18 5.28 12.73
CA ASN A 79 -5.39 4.84 12.05
C ASN A 79 -5.28 3.47 11.35
N PHE A 80 -4.39 2.61 11.82
CA PHE A 80 -4.35 1.21 11.43
C PHE A 80 -5.03 0.38 12.51
N ASP A 81 -6.19 -0.15 12.18
CA ASP A 81 -6.86 -1.14 13.02
C ASP A 81 -6.10 -2.47 13.04
N SER A 82 -6.66 -3.46 13.71
CA SER A 82 -6.08 -4.81 13.71
C SER A 82 -5.98 -5.36 12.29
N LEU A 83 -5.00 -6.24 12.04
CA LEU A 83 -4.83 -6.92 10.75
C LEU A 83 -6.12 -7.61 10.29
N GLU A 84 -6.94 -8.08 11.23
CA GLU A 84 -8.23 -8.73 10.96
C GLU A 84 -9.21 -7.76 10.29
N SER A 85 -9.26 -6.48 10.69
CA SER A 85 -10.14 -5.48 10.09
C SER A 85 -9.82 -5.21 8.62
N TYR A 86 -8.58 -5.45 8.18
CA TYR A 86 -8.17 -5.31 6.78
C TYR A 86 -8.52 -6.53 5.92
N THR A 87 -8.91 -7.64 6.51
CA THR A 87 -9.27 -8.87 5.77
C THR A 87 -10.77 -8.99 5.55
N VAL A 88 -11.58 -8.37 6.40
CA VAL A 88 -13.04 -8.42 6.32
C VAL A 88 -13.57 -7.31 5.41
N GLY A 89 -14.29 -7.67 4.36
CA GLY A 89 -14.86 -6.71 3.41
C GLY A 89 -13.82 -6.01 2.52
N THR A 90 -12.61 -6.53 2.46
CA THR A 90 -11.53 -5.93 1.68
C THR A 90 -11.41 -6.58 0.30
N LEU A 91 -11.35 -5.73 -0.72
CA LEU A 91 -11.16 -6.14 -2.11
C LEU A 91 -9.69 -5.98 -2.50
N PHE A 92 -8.98 -7.08 -2.63
CA PHE A 92 -7.62 -7.06 -3.18
C PHE A 92 -7.65 -6.71 -4.66
N GLN A 93 -6.84 -5.75 -5.04
CA GLN A 93 -6.69 -5.36 -6.44
C GLN A 93 -6.18 -6.54 -7.27
N LYS A 94 -6.90 -6.81 -8.34
CA LYS A 94 -6.50 -7.81 -9.35
C LYS A 94 -6.10 -7.08 -10.63
N PRO A 95 -5.10 -7.58 -11.36
CA PRO A 95 -4.77 -7.03 -12.66
C PRO A 95 -6.00 -7.04 -13.57
N ALA A 96 -6.26 -5.93 -14.23
CA ALA A 96 -7.29 -5.87 -15.26
C ALA A 96 -6.93 -6.79 -16.43
N SER A 97 -7.94 -7.41 -17.07
CA SER A 97 -7.70 -8.18 -18.28
C SER A 97 -7.08 -7.29 -19.37
N PRO A 98 -6.26 -7.83 -20.28
CA PRO A 98 -5.66 -7.05 -21.36
C PRO A 98 -6.69 -6.21 -22.13
N ALA A 99 -7.82 -6.80 -22.50
CA ALA A 99 -8.88 -6.10 -23.22
C ALA A 99 -9.48 -4.93 -22.42
N LEU A 100 -9.71 -5.11 -21.12
CA LEU A 100 -10.20 -4.04 -20.26
C LEU A 100 -9.16 -2.93 -20.13
N ARG A 101 -7.89 -3.29 -19.96
CA ARG A 101 -6.79 -2.32 -19.86
C ARG A 101 -6.66 -1.47 -21.14
N GLU A 102 -6.70 -2.10 -22.31
CA GLU A 102 -6.66 -1.39 -23.58
C GLU A 102 -7.84 -0.44 -23.73
N LYS A 103 -9.05 -0.89 -23.37
CA LYS A 103 -10.24 -0.03 -23.37
C LYS A 103 -10.07 1.17 -22.44
N MET A 104 -9.61 0.96 -21.21
CA MET A 104 -9.40 2.03 -20.24
C MET A 104 -8.38 3.05 -20.76
N ILE A 105 -7.27 2.60 -21.34
CA ILE A 105 -6.25 3.50 -21.93
C ILE A 105 -6.85 4.33 -23.05
N LYS A 106 -7.57 3.69 -23.98
CA LYS A 106 -8.18 4.37 -25.11
C LYS A 106 -9.20 5.43 -24.66
N GLU A 107 -10.10 5.08 -23.76
CA GLU A 107 -11.10 6.02 -23.24
C GLU A 107 -10.43 7.19 -22.50
N PHE A 108 -9.38 6.92 -21.74
CA PHE A 108 -8.65 7.96 -21.04
C PHE A 108 -7.93 8.93 -21.99
N GLU A 109 -7.37 8.42 -23.10
CA GLU A 109 -6.76 9.29 -24.11
C GLU A 109 -7.82 10.15 -24.83
N LEU A 110 -9.00 9.61 -25.11
CA LEU A 110 -10.11 10.40 -25.66
C LEU A 110 -10.55 11.50 -24.70
N ILE A 111 -10.73 11.21 -23.43
CA ILE A 111 -11.09 12.20 -22.41
C ILE A 111 -10.03 13.32 -22.32
N LYS A 112 -8.74 12.96 -22.34
CA LYS A 112 -7.66 13.97 -22.36
C LYS A 112 -7.69 14.84 -23.61
N ALA A 113 -8.10 14.30 -24.72
CA ALA A 113 -8.24 15.03 -25.98
C ALA A 113 -9.54 15.88 -26.05
N GLY A 114 -10.41 15.80 -25.05
CA GLY A 114 -11.68 16.51 -25.02
C GLY A 114 -12.77 15.92 -25.92
N LEU A 115 -12.66 14.62 -26.21
CA LEU A 115 -13.59 13.88 -27.05
C LEU A 115 -14.51 12.97 -26.24
#